data_12d80c30bbacb4352f9904b386caf8ed
#
_entry.id   12d80c30bbacb4352f9904b386caf8ed
#
_cell.length_a   1.000
_cell.length_b   1.000
_cell.length_c   1.000
_cell.angle_alpha   90.00
_cell.angle_beta   90.00
_cell.angle_gamma   90.00
#
_symmetry.space_group_name_H-M   'P 1'
#
loop_
_entity.id
_entity.type
_entity.pdbx_description
1 polymer ?
#
loop_
_entity_poly.entity_id
_entity_poly.type
_entity_poly.pdbx_seq_one_letter_code
_entity_poly.pdbx_strand_id
1 'polypeptide(L)'
;MRTLLITLLLLVVGTVCAQVTYTSTDSLTICRLLAKADTKTTTLWFARQFLGIPYVAHTLEVNDDEQLVVNTRQLDCTTLVETVTALTICAHQGKRTWNDYLMTLRMLRYRGGVMDGYTSRLHYFSDWIRDKQAMNIVAEMQSPNPPFTAVQQVKVNYMSTHPTAYKALKAHPELVPIIRQQEQQLTGVKARYIPKSALRRSTKALRQAVKDGDIIAITCNKKGLDIAHLGFAVWQKDGLHLLNASMIHKKVVLEPMTFYQYLQKHPSHTGIRVIRLK
;
A
#
# COMPACT_ATOMS: atom_id res chain seq x y z
N MET A 1 -32.80 -27.23 -53.36
CA MET A 1 -31.69 -27.50 -52.41
C MET A 1 -31.07 -26.16 -52.05
N ARG A 2 -31.32 -25.64 -50.86
CA ARG A 2 -30.68 -24.40 -50.34
C ARG A 2 -29.56 -24.80 -49.40
N THR A 3 -28.33 -24.53 -49.81
CA THR A 3 -27.12 -24.81 -49.02
C THR A 3 -26.97 -23.68 -47.98
N LEU A 4 -27.12 -24.01 -46.70
CA LEU A 4 -26.91 -23.10 -45.56
C LEU A 4 -25.40 -23.01 -45.29
N LEU A 5 -24.76 -21.87 -45.60
CA LEU A 5 -23.41 -21.58 -45.18
C LEU A 5 -23.43 -21.16 -43.71
N ILE A 6 -22.97 -22.00 -42.80
CA ILE A 6 -22.70 -21.65 -41.38
C ILE A 6 -21.32 -21.04 -41.31
N THR A 7 -21.26 -19.71 -41.14
CA THR A 7 -20.01 -18.98 -40.88
C THR A 7 -19.68 -19.14 -39.38
N LEU A 8 -18.66 -19.94 -39.07
CA LEU A 8 -18.13 -20.13 -37.73
C LEU A 8 -17.29 -18.91 -37.37
N LEU A 9 -17.82 -18.04 -36.51
CA LEU A 9 -17.09 -16.90 -35.97
C LEU A 9 -16.17 -17.41 -34.86
N LEU A 10 -14.89 -17.60 -35.15
CA LEU A 10 -13.85 -17.87 -34.14
C LEU A 10 -13.58 -16.61 -33.33
N LEU A 11 -14.17 -16.52 -32.13
CA LEU A 11 -13.78 -15.57 -31.11
C LEU A 11 -12.36 -15.93 -30.62
N VAL A 12 -11.35 -15.23 -31.15
CA VAL A 12 -10.01 -15.25 -30.58
C VAL A 12 -10.08 -14.46 -29.27
N VAL A 13 -10.29 -15.17 -28.17
CA VAL A 13 -10.09 -14.61 -26.83
C VAL A 13 -8.58 -14.51 -26.64
N GLY A 14 -8.02 -13.36 -27.05
CA GLY A 14 -6.65 -13.02 -26.71
C GLY A 14 -6.55 -12.91 -25.18
N THR A 15 -5.90 -13.87 -24.53
CA THR A 15 -5.46 -13.71 -23.14
C THR A 15 -4.43 -12.59 -23.15
N VAL A 16 -4.85 -11.37 -22.77
CA VAL A 16 -3.93 -10.29 -22.44
C VAL A 16 -3.18 -10.77 -21.19
N CYS A 17 -2.02 -11.38 -21.41
CA CYS A 17 -1.11 -11.70 -20.34
C CYS A 17 -0.70 -10.36 -19.72
N ALA A 18 -1.14 -10.05 -18.51
CA ALA A 18 -0.81 -8.82 -17.84
C ALA A 18 0.71 -8.66 -17.81
N GLN A 19 1.25 -7.67 -18.51
CA GLN A 19 2.69 -7.45 -18.59
C GLN A 19 3.23 -7.11 -17.22
N VAL A 20 4.33 -7.76 -16.85
CA VAL A 20 5.01 -7.55 -15.56
C VAL A 20 6.39 -6.97 -15.83
N THR A 21 6.67 -5.83 -15.23
CA THR A 21 8.00 -5.19 -15.30
C THR A 21 8.80 -5.53 -14.05
N TYR A 22 9.92 -6.21 -14.23
CA TYR A 22 10.84 -6.62 -13.16
C TYR A 22 12.23 -6.96 -13.74
N THR A 23 13.21 -7.17 -12.86
CA THR A 23 14.51 -7.72 -13.20
C THR A 23 14.69 -9.12 -12.60
N SER A 24 15.65 -9.89 -13.11
CA SER A 24 15.99 -11.20 -12.52
C SER A 24 16.35 -11.10 -11.03
N THR A 25 17.00 -10.00 -10.62
CA THR A 25 17.31 -9.73 -9.22
C THR A 25 16.03 -9.63 -8.36
N ASP A 26 14.96 -9.01 -8.87
CA ASP A 26 13.70 -8.87 -8.17
C ASP A 26 13.03 -10.23 -7.95
N SER A 27 12.91 -11.03 -8.99
CA SER A 27 12.30 -12.37 -8.89
C SER A 27 13.11 -13.30 -7.99
N LEU A 28 14.45 -13.30 -8.11
CA LEU A 28 15.33 -14.09 -7.24
C LEU A 28 15.21 -13.67 -5.77
N THR A 29 15.11 -12.36 -5.49
CA THR A 29 14.95 -11.85 -4.13
C THR A 29 13.63 -12.33 -3.53
N ILE A 30 12.52 -12.19 -4.25
CA ILE A 30 11.20 -12.65 -3.79
C ILE A 30 11.18 -14.16 -3.56
N CYS A 31 11.64 -14.95 -4.54
CA CYS A 31 11.67 -16.42 -4.42
C CYS A 31 12.54 -16.87 -3.24
N ARG A 32 13.70 -16.26 -3.04
CA ARG A 32 14.59 -16.55 -1.90
C ARG A 32 13.92 -16.24 -0.55
N LEU A 33 13.19 -15.12 -0.45
CA LEU A 33 12.49 -14.75 0.78
C LEU A 33 11.34 -15.73 1.08
N LEU A 34 10.56 -16.09 0.06
CA LEU A 34 9.47 -17.06 0.21
C LEU A 34 9.99 -18.47 0.55
N ALA A 35 11.12 -18.88 -0.02
CA ALA A 35 11.74 -20.17 0.31
C ALA A 35 12.24 -20.27 1.76
N LYS A 36 12.65 -19.14 2.36
CA LYS A 36 13.09 -19.05 3.75
C LYS A 36 11.95 -18.90 4.77
N ALA A 37 10.76 -18.56 4.30
CA ALA A 37 9.61 -18.27 5.14
C ALA A 37 8.77 -19.53 5.40
N ASP A 38 8.02 -19.50 6.49
CA ASP A 38 6.98 -20.46 6.82
C ASP A 38 5.64 -19.75 7.08
N THR A 39 4.62 -20.51 7.48
CA THR A 39 3.29 -19.97 7.75
C THR A 39 3.20 -19.12 9.02
N LYS A 40 4.26 -19.08 9.84
CA LYS A 40 4.38 -18.29 11.07
C LYS A 40 5.30 -17.08 10.89
N THR A 41 5.92 -16.92 9.72
CA THR A 41 6.85 -15.83 9.44
C THR A 41 6.12 -14.49 9.51
N THR A 42 6.63 -13.60 10.36
CA THR A 42 5.95 -12.33 10.66
C THR A 42 6.18 -11.27 9.57
N THR A 43 5.25 -10.30 9.48
CA THR A 43 5.39 -9.11 8.63
C THR A 43 6.71 -8.37 8.88
N LEU A 44 7.12 -8.22 10.14
CA LEU A 44 8.38 -7.56 10.49
C LEU A 44 9.62 -8.33 10.04
N TRP A 45 9.55 -9.67 9.99
CA TRP A 45 10.66 -10.44 9.45
C TRP A 45 10.89 -10.06 7.98
N PHE A 46 9.83 -9.99 7.18
CA PHE A 46 9.93 -9.55 5.79
C PHE A 46 10.36 -8.09 5.67
N ALA A 47 9.75 -7.17 6.42
CA ALA A 47 10.09 -5.75 6.38
C ALA A 47 11.58 -5.50 6.66
N ARG A 48 12.16 -6.23 7.60
CA ARG A 48 13.59 -6.13 7.95
C ARG A 48 14.54 -6.60 6.86
N GLN A 49 14.09 -7.45 5.92
CA GLN A 49 14.91 -7.88 4.78
C GLN A 49 15.18 -6.73 3.79
N PHE A 50 14.40 -5.67 3.85
CA PHE A 50 14.53 -4.49 2.98
C PHE A 50 15.29 -3.33 3.63
N LEU A 51 15.77 -3.47 4.88
CA LEU A 51 16.57 -2.42 5.52
C LEU A 51 17.78 -2.05 4.66
N GLY A 52 18.01 -0.75 4.49
CA GLY A 52 19.10 -0.21 3.68
C GLY A 52 18.79 -0.06 2.18
N ILE A 53 17.70 -0.65 1.68
CA ILE A 53 17.28 -0.48 0.27
C ILE A 53 17.00 1.01 0.01
N PRO A 54 17.53 1.60 -1.09
CA PRO A 54 17.33 3.00 -1.43
C PRO A 54 15.87 3.41 -1.53
N TYR A 55 15.54 4.60 -1.00
CA TYR A 55 14.26 5.25 -1.24
C TYR A 55 14.27 5.90 -2.63
N VAL A 56 13.33 5.53 -3.48
CA VAL A 56 13.08 6.17 -4.77
C VAL A 56 11.56 6.28 -4.98
N ALA A 57 11.10 7.50 -5.20
CA ALA A 57 9.69 7.76 -5.53
C ALA A 57 9.42 7.41 -7.01
N HIS A 58 8.14 7.20 -7.33
CA HIS A 58 7.66 6.98 -8.71
C HIS A 58 8.23 5.75 -9.42
N THR A 59 8.66 4.73 -8.67
CA THR A 59 9.19 3.49 -9.27
C THR A 59 8.14 2.68 -10.05
N LEU A 60 6.86 3.00 -9.91
CA LEU A 60 5.77 2.38 -10.68
C LEU A 60 5.48 3.09 -12.02
N GLU A 61 6.05 4.28 -12.26
CA GLU A 61 5.78 5.11 -13.43
C GLU A 61 6.80 4.91 -14.57
N VAL A 62 7.38 3.70 -14.65
CA VAL A 62 8.47 3.39 -15.60
C VAL A 62 7.98 3.00 -16.99
N ASN A 63 6.72 2.62 -17.12
CA ASN A 63 6.09 2.25 -18.39
C ASN A 63 5.15 3.37 -18.87
N ASP A 64 4.79 3.36 -20.14
CA ASP A 64 3.78 4.26 -20.69
C ASP A 64 2.38 3.72 -20.41
N ASP A 65 2.18 2.41 -20.59
CA ASP A 65 0.97 1.71 -20.17
C ASP A 65 1.10 1.13 -18.77
N GLU A 66 -0.02 0.96 -18.07
CA GLU A 66 -0.04 0.36 -16.73
C GLU A 66 0.42 -1.09 -16.77
N GLN A 67 1.42 -1.41 -15.98
CA GLN A 67 1.95 -2.76 -15.82
C GLN A 67 2.17 -3.07 -14.34
N LEU A 68 2.17 -4.36 -14.00
CA LEU A 68 2.53 -4.79 -12.65
C LEU A 68 4.05 -4.68 -12.45
N VAL A 69 4.49 -3.57 -11.87
CA VAL A 69 5.92 -3.35 -11.59
C VAL A 69 6.32 -4.02 -10.28
N VAL A 70 7.40 -4.81 -10.31
CA VAL A 70 8.09 -5.33 -9.13
C VAL A 70 9.50 -4.75 -9.08
N ASN A 71 9.81 -4.01 -8.02
CA ASN A 71 11.13 -3.44 -7.79
C ASN A 71 11.51 -3.64 -6.32
N THR A 72 12.46 -4.54 -6.05
CA THR A 72 12.98 -4.83 -4.71
C THR A 72 14.26 -4.08 -4.39
N ARG A 73 14.80 -3.35 -5.37
CA ARG A 73 16.09 -2.62 -5.30
C ARG A 73 15.92 -1.15 -4.95
N GLN A 74 14.71 -0.62 -5.14
CA GLN A 74 14.33 0.77 -4.88
C GLN A 74 12.88 0.79 -4.44
N LEU A 75 12.58 1.40 -3.30
CA LEU A 75 11.25 1.39 -2.72
C LEU A 75 10.86 2.78 -2.23
N ASP A 76 9.59 3.12 -2.38
CA ASP A 76 8.93 4.16 -1.61
C ASP A 76 8.08 3.55 -0.47
N CYS A 77 7.38 4.39 0.28
CA CYS A 77 6.61 3.91 1.42
C CYS A 77 5.44 2.99 1.02
N THR A 78 4.82 3.23 -0.12
CA THR A 78 3.70 2.41 -0.63
C THR A 78 4.19 1.08 -1.16
N THR A 79 5.22 1.09 -2.00
CA THR A 79 5.78 -0.12 -2.60
C THR A 79 6.44 -1.02 -1.56
N LEU A 80 7.06 -0.46 -0.50
CA LEU A 80 7.53 -1.24 0.65
C LEU A 80 6.36 -1.96 1.34
N VAL A 81 5.28 -1.24 1.66
CA VAL A 81 4.12 -1.83 2.34
C VAL A 81 3.47 -2.91 1.49
N GLU A 82 3.24 -2.66 0.20
CA GLU A 82 2.66 -3.65 -0.71
C GLU A 82 3.54 -4.89 -0.85
N THR A 83 4.85 -4.72 -1.04
CA THR A 83 5.80 -5.83 -1.21
C THR A 83 5.86 -6.72 0.02
N VAL A 84 6.01 -6.11 1.20
CA VAL A 84 6.07 -6.84 2.47
C VAL A 84 4.74 -7.53 2.78
N THR A 85 3.62 -6.86 2.54
CA THR A 85 2.28 -7.41 2.74
C THR A 85 2.04 -8.61 1.81
N ALA A 86 2.42 -8.51 0.52
CA ALA A 86 2.30 -9.61 -0.43
C ALA A 86 3.12 -10.84 0.00
N LEU A 87 4.37 -10.63 0.42
CA LEU A 87 5.23 -11.69 0.94
C LEU A 87 4.63 -12.36 2.19
N THR A 88 4.10 -11.55 3.11
CA THR A 88 3.48 -12.06 4.35
C THR A 88 2.26 -12.92 4.03
N ILE A 89 1.38 -12.46 3.15
CA ILE A 89 0.19 -13.20 2.72
C ILE A 89 0.60 -14.51 2.04
N CYS A 90 1.55 -14.47 1.11
CA CYS A 90 2.06 -15.68 0.46
C CYS A 90 2.59 -16.69 1.48
N ALA A 91 3.41 -16.24 2.43
CA ALA A 91 3.96 -17.10 3.47
C ALA A 91 2.88 -17.76 4.34
N HIS A 92 1.93 -16.97 4.85
CA HIS A 92 0.83 -17.45 5.69
C HIS A 92 -0.08 -18.45 4.97
N GLN A 93 -0.25 -18.30 3.63
CA GLN A 93 -1.04 -19.20 2.81
C GLN A 93 -0.25 -20.40 2.24
N GLY A 94 1.02 -20.57 2.62
CA GLY A 94 1.86 -21.64 2.09
C GLY A 94 2.26 -21.49 0.62
N LYS A 95 2.03 -20.35 0.03
CA LYS A 95 2.39 -19.98 -1.35
C LYS A 95 3.87 -19.65 -1.44
N ARG A 96 4.59 -20.18 -2.44
CA ARG A 96 6.07 -20.09 -2.48
C ARG A 96 6.64 -19.71 -3.85
N THR A 97 5.79 -19.62 -4.87
CA THR A 97 6.25 -19.36 -6.24
C THR A 97 6.28 -17.87 -6.58
N TRP A 98 7.06 -17.51 -7.58
CA TRP A 98 7.05 -16.18 -8.17
C TRP A 98 5.65 -15.77 -8.63
N ASN A 99 4.92 -16.68 -9.28
CA ASN A 99 3.57 -16.41 -9.76
C ASN A 99 2.58 -16.17 -8.62
N ASP A 100 2.69 -16.89 -7.50
CA ASP A 100 1.89 -16.64 -6.31
C ASP A 100 2.08 -15.21 -5.78
N TYR A 101 3.35 -14.76 -5.76
CA TYR A 101 3.67 -13.40 -5.35
C TYR A 101 3.08 -12.36 -6.31
N LEU A 102 3.22 -12.55 -7.62
CA LEU A 102 2.65 -11.63 -8.62
C LEU A 102 1.14 -11.51 -8.49
N MET A 103 0.44 -12.62 -8.35
CA MET A 103 -1.01 -12.64 -8.14
C MET A 103 -1.40 -11.90 -6.85
N THR A 104 -0.65 -12.13 -5.77
CA THR A 104 -0.91 -11.48 -4.47
C THR A 104 -0.61 -9.99 -4.52
N LEU A 105 0.49 -9.58 -5.17
CA LEU A 105 0.82 -8.16 -5.33
C LEU A 105 -0.21 -7.43 -6.21
N ARG A 106 -0.66 -8.05 -7.30
CA ARG A 106 -1.74 -7.52 -8.14
C ARG A 106 -3.03 -7.34 -7.33
N MET A 107 -3.39 -8.36 -6.55
CA MET A 107 -4.55 -8.30 -5.65
C MET A 107 -4.46 -7.13 -4.65
N LEU A 108 -3.27 -6.78 -4.17
CA LEU A 108 -3.08 -5.66 -3.25
C LEU A 108 -3.08 -4.30 -3.93
N ARG A 109 -2.44 -4.16 -5.09
CA ARG A 109 -2.21 -2.87 -5.75
C ARG A 109 -3.42 -2.34 -6.50
N TYR A 110 -4.25 -3.24 -7.03
CA TYR A 110 -5.36 -2.86 -7.90
C TYR A 110 -6.71 -3.07 -7.23
N ARG A 111 -7.68 -2.28 -7.65
CA ARG A 111 -9.07 -2.32 -7.19
C ARG A 111 -9.69 -3.69 -7.48
N GLY A 112 -10.21 -4.36 -6.44
CA GLY A 112 -10.73 -5.72 -6.55
C GLY A 112 -9.72 -6.75 -7.07
N GLY A 113 -8.41 -6.41 -7.10
CA GLY A 113 -7.34 -7.26 -7.65
C GLY A 113 -7.29 -7.31 -9.17
N VAL A 114 -8.05 -6.48 -9.86
CA VAL A 114 -8.12 -6.43 -11.34
C VAL A 114 -7.26 -5.28 -11.85
N MET A 115 -6.23 -5.59 -12.64
CA MET A 115 -5.42 -4.59 -13.34
C MET A 115 -6.09 -4.27 -14.68
N ASP A 116 -6.65 -3.06 -14.78
CA ASP A 116 -7.33 -2.53 -15.95
C ASP A 116 -6.94 -1.04 -16.12
N GLY A 117 -5.73 -0.82 -16.62
CA GLY A 117 -5.14 0.50 -16.80
C GLY A 117 -4.86 1.26 -15.50
N TYR A 118 -4.36 2.48 -15.65
CA TYR A 118 -3.88 3.34 -14.58
C TYR A 118 -4.91 3.62 -13.48
N THR A 119 -6.18 3.80 -13.84
CA THR A 119 -7.26 4.16 -12.91
C THR A 119 -7.72 2.99 -12.04
N SER A 120 -7.32 1.75 -12.37
CA SER A 120 -7.57 0.58 -11.52
C SER A 120 -6.62 0.49 -10.33
N ARG A 121 -5.45 1.15 -10.40
CA ARG A 121 -4.49 1.22 -9.29
C ARG A 121 -5.07 2.02 -8.13
N LEU A 122 -4.85 1.57 -6.90
CA LEU A 122 -5.33 2.22 -5.68
C LEU A 122 -4.37 3.35 -5.28
N HIS A 123 -4.62 4.56 -5.76
CA HIS A 123 -3.73 5.71 -5.60
C HIS A 123 -3.79 6.36 -4.22
N TYR A 124 -4.95 6.32 -3.56
CA TYR A 124 -5.15 6.84 -2.21
C TYR A 124 -5.17 5.70 -1.20
N PHE A 125 -4.45 5.84 -0.11
CA PHE A 125 -4.36 4.74 0.85
C PHE A 125 -5.66 4.50 1.61
N SER A 126 -6.53 5.49 1.78
CA SER A 126 -7.88 5.28 2.30
C SER A 126 -8.73 4.41 1.36
N ASP A 127 -8.52 4.50 0.04
CA ASP A 127 -9.17 3.63 -0.93
C ASP A 127 -8.61 2.21 -0.87
N TRP A 128 -7.29 2.09 -0.72
CA TRP A 128 -6.62 0.82 -0.52
C TRP A 128 -7.16 0.10 0.74
N ILE A 129 -7.29 0.81 1.86
CA ILE A 129 -7.87 0.25 3.10
C ILE A 129 -9.30 -0.25 2.83
N ARG A 130 -10.16 0.58 2.24
CA ARG A 130 -11.55 0.26 1.96
C ARG A 130 -11.67 -1.00 1.07
N ASP A 131 -10.92 -1.04 0.00
CA ASP A 131 -10.92 -2.16 -0.96
C ASP A 131 -10.41 -3.45 -0.29
N LYS A 132 -9.27 -3.39 0.43
CA LYS A 132 -8.70 -4.60 1.04
C LYS A 132 -9.48 -5.08 2.27
N GLN A 133 -10.22 -4.20 2.94
CA GLN A 133 -11.22 -4.63 3.95
C GLN A 133 -12.40 -5.35 3.30
N ALA A 134 -12.93 -4.84 2.20
CA ALA A 134 -14.02 -5.49 1.46
C ALA A 134 -13.61 -6.88 0.95
N MET A 135 -12.35 -7.07 0.59
CA MET A 135 -11.76 -8.35 0.19
C MET A 135 -11.38 -9.25 1.39
N ASN A 136 -11.62 -8.83 2.63
CA ASN A 136 -11.27 -9.56 3.86
C ASN A 136 -9.77 -9.82 4.04
N ILE A 137 -8.91 -9.00 3.44
CA ILE A 137 -7.43 -9.11 3.51
C ILE A 137 -6.88 -8.43 4.76
N VAL A 138 -7.44 -7.26 5.10
CA VAL A 138 -7.02 -6.47 6.25
C VAL A 138 -8.21 -6.06 7.11
N ALA A 139 -7.92 -5.65 8.35
CA ALA A 139 -8.85 -4.94 9.21
C ALA A 139 -8.23 -3.59 9.60
N GLU A 140 -8.96 -2.51 9.43
CA GLU A 140 -8.60 -1.24 10.04
C GLU A 140 -9.03 -1.25 11.51
N MET A 141 -8.06 -1.06 12.39
CA MET A 141 -8.28 -1.05 13.83
C MET A 141 -8.91 0.29 14.22
N GLN A 142 -10.15 0.24 14.65
CA GLN A 142 -10.92 1.40 15.09
C GLN A 142 -11.70 1.06 16.37
N SER A 143 -11.84 2.04 17.25
CA SER A 143 -12.60 1.92 18.49
C SER A 143 -13.17 3.28 18.88
N PRO A 144 -14.35 3.37 19.48
CA PRO A 144 -14.82 4.60 20.10
C PRO A 144 -14.01 4.98 21.36
N ASN A 145 -13.21 4.03 21.88
CA ASN A 145 -12.42 4.19 23.11
C ASN A 145 -10.96 4.57 22.81
N PRO A 146 -10.24 5.14 23.82
CA PRO A 146 -8.81 5.37 23.68
C PRO A 146 -8.06 4.10 23.23
N PRO A 147 -7.01 4.27 22.41
CA PRO A 147 -6.38 5.53 22.01
C PRO A 147 -6.97 6.21 20.76
N PHE A 148 -8.06 5.72 20.16
CA PHE A 148 -8.66 6.21 18.91
C PHE A 148 -9.58 7.42 19.14
N THR A 149 -9.05 8.50 19.71
CA THR A 149 -9.83 9.64 20.18
C THR A 149 -10.08 10.74 19.15
N ALA A 150 -9.53 10.60 17.95
CA ALA A 150 -9.71 11.57 16.87
C ALA A 150 -10.41 10.93 15.65
N VAL A 151 -11.02 11.77 14.81
CA VAL A 151 -11.72 11.37 13.59
C VAL A 151 -11.12 12.14 12.41
N GLN A 152 -10.65 11.41 11.39
CA GLN A 152 -10.31 11.95 10.09
C GLN A 152 -11.57 11.91 9.22
N GLN A 153 -11.95 13.03 8.64
CA GLN A 153 -12.86 13.08 7.51
C GLN A 153 -12.02 13.17 6.24
N VAL A 154 -12.03 12.13 5.44
CA VAL A 154 -11.27 12.06 4.20
C VAL A 154 -11.77 13.13 3.22
N LYS A 155 -10.84 13.94 2.70
CA LYS A 155 -11.09 14.95 1.65
C LYS A 155 -9.93 14.88 0.67
N VAL A 156 -10.13 14.19 -0.43
CA VAL A 156 -9.11 13.94 -1.45
C VAL A 156 -9.52 14.51 -2.80
N ASN A 157 -8.60 15.20 -3.45
CA ASN A 157 -8.76 15.74 -4.79
C ASN A 157 -7.42 16.10 -5.44
N TYR A 158 -6.30 15.64 -4.85
CA TYR A 158 -4.98 16.11 -5.28
C TYR A 158 -4.67 15.70 -6.71
N MET A 159 -4.95 14.46 -7.10
CA MET A 159 -4.62 13.97 -8.45
C MET A 159 -5.45 14.67 -9.52
N SER A 160 -6.78 14.81 -9.32
CA SER A 160 -7.65 15.45 -10.30
C SER A 160 -7.44 16.96 -10.41
N THR A 161 -6.87 17.62 -9.39
CA THR A 161 -6.55 19.05 -9.40
C THR A 161 -5.10 19.35 -9.80
N HIS A 162 -4.22 18.36 -9.79
CA HIS A 162 -2.81 18.48 -10.20
C HIS A 162 -2.41 17.36 -11.20
N PRO A 163 -3.16 17.17 -12.31
CA PRO A 163 -2.95 16.03 -13.20
C PRO A 163 -1.55 16.05 -13.84
N THR A 164 -0.96 17.21 -14.06
CA THR A 164 0.37 17.37 -14.66
C THR A 164 1.51 16.86 -13.76
N ALA A 165 1.24 16.63 -12.45
CA ALA A 165 2.20 16.03 -11.53
C ALA A 165 2.32 14.51 -11.72
N TYR A 166 1.45 13.89 -12.51
CA TYR A 166 1.40 12.45 -12.75
C TYR A 166 1.63 12.15 -14.23
N LYS A 167 2.68 11.36 -14.54
CA LYS A 167 3.06 11.02 -15.93
C LYS A 167 1.86 10.52 -16.75
N ALA A 168 1.11 9.55 -16.19
CA ALA A 168 -0.03 8.96 -16.89
C ALA A 168 -1.18 9.97 -17.11
N LEU A 169 -1.53 10.79 -16.11
CA LEU A 169 -2.61 11.78 -16.27
C LEU A 169 -2.22 12.94 -17.19
N LYS A 170 -0.93 13.25 -17.27
CA LYS A 170 -0.41 14.24 -18.23
C LYS A 170 -0.48 13.71 -19.66
N ALA A 171 -0.17 12.43 -19.87
CA ALA A 171 -0.23 11.78 -21.16
C ALA A 171 -1.67 11.46 -21.61
N HIS A 172 -2.55 11.14 -20.65
CA HIS A 172 -3.93 10.69 -20.84
C HIS A 172 -4.92 11.54 -20.02
N PRO A 173 -5.20 12.80 -20.46
CA PRO A 173 -6.10 13.70 -19.73
C PRO A 173 -7.53 13.17 -19.59
N GLU A 174 -7.96 12.28 -20.47
CA GLU A 174 -9.27 11.59 -20.43
C GLU A 174 -9.45 10.70 -19.19
N LEU A 175 -8.38 10.34 -18.49
CA LEU A 175 -8.43 9.60 -17.23
C LEU A 175 -8.77 10.48 -16.01
N VAL A 176 -8.58 11.80 -16.12
CA VAL A 176 -8.80 12.74 -15.00
C VAL A 176 -10.24 12.72 -14.48
N PRO A 177 -11.29 12.68 -15.32
CA PRO A 177 -12.68 12.55 -14.84
C PRO A 177 -12.90 11.26 -14.03
N ILE A 178 -12.29 10.14 -14.41
CA ILE A 178 -12.38 8.86 -13.69
C ILE A 178 -11.75 8.98 -12.32
N ILE A 179 -10.53 9.52 -12.24
CA ILE A 179 -9.85 9.78 -10.96
C ILE A 179 -10.70 10.71 -10.07
N ARG A 180 -11.27 11.80 -10.63
CA ARG A 180 -12.14 12.71 -9.88
C ARG A 180 -13.36 11.99 -9.30
N GLN A 181 -13.98 11.10 -10.05
CA GLN A 181 -15.10 10.30 -9.54
C GLN A 181 -14.68 9.39 -8.38
N GLN A 182 -13.51 8.75 -8.47
CA GLN A 182 -12.94 7.92 -7.40
C GLN A 182 -12.65 8.77 -6.14
N GLU A 183 -12.07 9.95 -6.29
CA GLU A 183 -11.83 10.91 -5.20
C GLU A 183 -13.14 11.35 -4.52
N GLN A 184 -14.19 11.59 -5.30
CA GLN A 184 -15.53 11.93 -4.77
C GLN A 184 -16.13 10.81 -3.93
N GLN A 185 -15.95 9.55 -4.33
CA GLN A 185 -16.41 8.37 -3.58
C GLN A 185 -15.68 8.17 -2.24
N LEU A 186 -14.48 8.71 -2.09
CA LEU A 186 -13.70 8.69 -0.85
C LEU A 186 -14.00 9.88 0.05
N THR A 187 -14.37 11.01 -0.55
CA THR A 187 -14.59 12.26 0.18
C THR A 187 -15.81 12.14 1.08
N GLY A 188 -15.63 12.50 2.36
CA GLY A 188 -16.66 12.39 3.38
C GLY A 188 -16.58 11.13 4.25
N VAL A 189 -15.83 10.10 3.82
CA VAL A 189 -15.58 8.91 4.64
C VAL A 189 -14.92 9.32 5.95
N LYS A 190 -15.43 8.80 7.06
CA LYS A 190 -14.90 9.06 8.40
C LYS A 190 -14.12 7.84 8.89
N ALA A 191 -12.92 8.06 9.40
CA ALA A 191 -12.09 7.03 10.04
C ALA A 191 -11.59 7.52 11.41
N ARG A 192 -11.71 6.68 12.44
CA ARG A 192 -11.10 6.96 13.73
C ARG A 192 -9.61 6.70 13.66
N TYR A 193 -8.84 7.57 14.32
CA TYR A 193 -7.39 7.42 14.34
C TYR A 193 -6.81 7.77 15.72
N ILE A 194 -5.58 7.34 15.95
CA ILE A 194 -4.82 7.64 17.15
C ILE A 194 -4.10 8.98 16.93
N PRO A 195 -4.49 10.06 17.63
CA PRO A 195 -3.83 11.35 17.45
C PRO A 195 -2.39 11.30 17.97
N LYS A 196 -1.51 12.13 17.41
CA LYS A 196 -0.10 12.13 17.78
C LYS A 196 0.16 12.37 19.27
N SER A 197 -0.70 13.09 19.97
CA SER A 197 -0.62 13.30 21.43
C SER A 197 -0.76 11.99 22.21
N ALA A 198 -1.58 11.04 21.73
CA ALA A 198 -1.78 9.74 22.38
C ALA A 198 -0.57 8.80 22.21
N LEU A 199 0.35 9.08 21.27
CA LEU A 199 1.57 8.31 21.04
C LEU A 199 2.72 8.70 22.00
N ARG A 200 2.54 9.74 22.81
CA ARG A 200 3.57 10.26 23.73
C ARG A 200 4.01 9.23 24.78
N ARG A 201 3.09 8.39 25.23
CA ARG A 201 3.34 7.38 26.26
C ARG A 201 2.90 6.00 25.77
N SER A 202 3.72 4.99 26.03
CA SER A 202 3.42 3.59 25.71
C SER A 202 2.40 2.99 26.69
N THR A 203 1.16 3.52 26.69
CA THR A 203 0.08 3.04 27.53
C THR A 203 -0.34 1.61 27.20
N LYS A 204 -0.98 0.91 28.16
CA LYS A 204 -1.57 -0.42 27.91
C LYS A 204 -2.56 -0.38 26.75
N ALA A 205 -3.41 0.65 26.68
CA ALA A 205 -4.37 0.82 25.57
C ALA A 205 -3.67 0.98 24.22
N LEU A 206 -2.59 1.76 24.13
CA LEU A 206 -1.82 1.91 22.90
C LEU A 206 -1.16 0.58 22.48
N ARG A 207 -0.57 -0.17 23.42
CA ARG A 207 0.03 -1.49 23.15
C ARG A 207 -0.99 -2.55 22.74
N GLN A 208 -2.24 -2.41 23.21
CA GLN A 208 -3.34 -3.29 22.78
C GLN A 208 -3.82 -2.93 21.35
N ALA A 209 -3.88 -1.64 21.02
CA ALA A 209 -4.36 -1.13 19.74
C ALA A 209 -3.35 -1.37 18.60
N VAL A 210 -2.05 -1.17 18.87
CA VAL A 210 -0.97 -1.27 17.88
C VAL A 210 -0.08 -2.46 18.21
N LYS A 211 0.08 -3.37 17.25
CA LYS A 211 0.94 -4.55 17.36
C LYS A 211 2.15 -4.43 16.43
N ASP A 212 3.19 -5.18 16.74
CA ASP A 212 4.34 -5.34 15.85
C ASP A 212 3.88 -5.84 14.48
N GLY A 213 4.35 -5.18 13.43
CA GLY A 213 4.01 -5.53 12.05
C GLY A 213 2.67 -4.95 11.54
N ASP A 214 1.89 -4.25 12.37
CA ASP A 214 0.74 -3.50 11.86
C ASP A 214 1.20 -2.46 10.84
N ILE A 215 0.46 -2.31 9.74
CA ILE A 215 0.66 -1.23 8.79
C ILE A 215 0.18 0.07 9.44
N ILE A 216 1.04 1.07 9.42
CA ILE A 216 0.77 2.40 9.93
C ILE A 216 0.55 3.37 8.76
N ALA A 217 -0.61 3.99 8.72
CA ALA A 217 -0.93 5.07 7.80
C ALA A 217 -0.97 6.40 8.56
N ILE A 218 0.01 7.28 8.28
CA ILE A 218 0.16 8.56 8.95
C ILE A 218 -0.84 9.55 8.38
N THR A 219 -1.79 9.98 9.19
CA THR A 219 -2.78 10.99 8.82
C THR A 219 -2.16 12.39 8.75
N CYS A 220 -2.68 13.23 7.87
CA CYS A 220 -2.19 14.60 7.72
C CYS A 220 -3.31 15.63 7.53
N ASN A 221 -2.95 16.90 7.69
CA ASN A 221 -3.81 18.05 7.42
C ASN A 221 -3.49 18.74 6.07
N LYS A 222 -2.73 18.09 5.19
CA LYS A 222 -2.46 18.62 3.85
C LYS A 222 -3.73 18.56 3.00
N LYS A 223 -4.04 19.67 2.35
CA LYS A 223 -5.23 19.80 1.49
C LYS A 223 -5.17 18.79 0.33
N GLY A 224 -6.25 18.08 0.13
CA GLY A 224 -6.41 17.12 -0.98
C GLY A 224 -5.74 15.76 -0.79
N LEU A 225 -5.07 15.52 0.37
CA LEU A 225 -4.42 14.25 0.70
C LEU A 225 -5.06 13.64 1.95
N ASP A 226 -5.09 12.29 1.98
CA ASP A 226 -5.61 11.51 3.12
C ASP A 226 -4.49 11.06 4.06
N ILE A 227 -3.44 10.47 3.51
CA ILE A 227 -2.30 9.87 4.22
C ILE A 227 -1.00 10.50 3.71
N ALA A 228 -0.13 10.87 4.65
CA ALA A 228 1.16 11.48 4.34
C ALA A 228 2.27 10.47 4.10
N HIS A 229 2.22 9.33 4.79
CA HIS A 229 3.30 8.35 4.76
C HIS A 229 2.85 7.01 5.32
N LEU A 230 3.59 5.94 4.97
CA LEU A 230 3.30 4.57 5.37
C LEU A 230 4.54 3.89 5.97
N GLY A 231 4.30 2.88 6.79
CA GLY A 231 5.34 2.00 7.32
C GLY A 231 4.75 0.90 8.21
N PHE A 232 5.61 0.26 8.98
CA PHE A 232 5.23 -0.81 9.89
C PHE A 232 5.54 -0.42 11.33
N ALA A 233 4.64 -0.77 12.24
CA ALA A 233 4.81 -0.59 13.68
C ALA A 233 5.90 -1.53 14.21
N VAL A 234 6.81 -0.98 15.00
CA VAL A 234 7.85 -1.75 15.71
C VAL A 234 7.93 -1.29 17.16
N TRP A 235 7.60 -2.15 18.10
CA TRP A 235 7.78 -1.87 19.52
C TRP A 235 9.22 -2.10 19.94
N GLN A 236 9.84 -1.08 20.55
CA GLN A 236 11.13 -1.15 21.20
C GLN A 236 11.00 -0.89 22.73
N LYS A 237 12.12 -0.94 23.46
CA LYS A 237 12.13 -0.73 24.91
C LYS A 237 11.64 0.68 25.29
N ASP A 238 12.01 1.68 24.51
CA ASP A 238 11.69 3.11 24.71
C ASP A 238 10.34 3.53 24.11
N GLY A 239 9.70 2.67 23.29
CA GLY A 239 8.38 2.98 22.75
C GLY A 239 8.09 2.39 21.37
N LEU A 240 7.06 2.94 20.74
CA LEU A 240 6.70 2.61 19.38
C LEU A 240 7.65 3.31 18.40
N HIS A 241 8.16 2.57 17.42
CA HIS A 241 8.98 3.04 16.29
C HIS A 241 8.31 2.73 14.96
N LEU A 242 8.81 3.34 13.89
CA LEU A 242 8.35 3.12 12.52
C LEU A 242 9.45 2.49 11.67
N LEU A 243 9.18 1.35 11.04
CA LEU A 243 9.99 0.82 9.95
C LEU A 243 9.38 1.31 8.64
N ASN A 244 10.13 2.06 7.84
CA ASN A 244 9.59 2.71 6.65
C ASN A 244 10.66 2.92 5.56
N ALA A 245 10.22 3.14 4.32
CA ALA A 245 11.07 3.67 3.27
C ALA A 245 11.11 5.21 3.44
N SER A 246 12.19 5.70 4.02
CA SER A 246 12.32 7.08 4.47
C SER A 246 12.92 7.98 3.38
N MET A 247 12.16 8.99 2.96
CA MET A 247 12.67 10.03 2.07
C MET A 247 13.77 10.85 2.73
N ILE A 248 13.75 11.01 4.06
CA ILE A 248 14.75 11.76 4.82
C ILE A 248 16.08 10.99 4.86
N HIS A 249 16.03 9.70 5.23
CA HIS A 249 17.20 8.84 5.30
C HIS A 249 17.62 8.27 3.93
N LYS A 250 16.85 8.53 2.86
CA LYS A 250 17.07 8.04 1.49
C LYS A 250 17.12 6.51 1.36
N LYS A 251 16.56 5.79 2.32
CA LYS A 251 16.55 4.31 2.36
C LYS A 251 15.46 3.78 3.28
N VAL A 252 15.23 2.48 3.21
CA VAL A 252 14.41 1.76 4.20
C VAL A 252 15.16 1.73 5.53
N VAL A 253 14.52 2.21 6.59
CA VAL A 253 15.09 2.28 7.94
C VAL A 253 14.06 1.89 9.00
N LEU A 254 14.55 1.40 10.12
CA LEU A 254 13.85 1.49 11.39
C LEU A 254 14.23 2.86 11.99
N GLU A 255 13.25 3.76 12.13
CA GLU A 255 13.50 5.11 12.65
C GLU A 255 14.20 5.04 14.01
N PRO A 256 15.33 5.76 14.19
CA PRO A 256 16.11 5.68 15.44
C PRO A 256 15.41 6.36 16.63
N MET A 257 14.46 7.25 16.35
CA MET A 257 13.66 7.93 17.37
C MET A 257 12.29 7.26 17.54
N THR A 258 11.67 7.46 18.71
CA THR A 258 10.29 7.00 18.92
C THR A 258 9.35 7.63 17.90
N PHE A 259 8.27 6.94 17.60
CA PHE A 259 7.30 7.42 16.60
C PHE A 259 6.67 8.76 17.02
N TYR A 260 6.48 8.99 18.32
CA TYR A 260 6.05 10.29 18.82
C TYR A 260 7.04 11.41 18.44
N GLN A 261 8.34 11.20 18.68
CA GLN A 261 9.39 12.17 18.31
C GLN A 261 9.44 12.39 16.79
N TYR A 262 9.31 11.33 16.00
CA TYR A 262 9.21 11.42 14.55
C TYR A 262 8.04 12.33 14.12
N LEU A 263 6.84 12.11 14.65
CA LEU A 263 5.67 12.92 14.32
C LEU A 263 5.79 14.40 14.76
N GLN A 264 6.55 14.67 15.84
CA GLN A 264 6.79 16.06 16.26
C GLN A 264 7.62 16.86 15.26
N LYS A 265 8.53 16.20 14.53
CA LYS A 265 9.32 16.83 13.47
C LYS A 265 8.52 17.11 12.18
N HIS A 266 7.28 16.63 12.11
CA HIS A 266 6.39 16.78 10.95
C HIS A 266 5.08 17.49 11.35
N PRO A 267 5.01 18.83 11.28
CA PRO A 267 3.84 19.59 11.73
C PRO A 267 2.53 19.22 11.05
N SER A 268 2.60 18.82 9.78
CA SER A 268 1.41 18.38 9.02
C SER A 268 0.88 17.00 9.41
N HIS A 269 1.64 16.20 10.14
CA HIS A 269 1.19 14.88 10.59
C HIS A 269 0.31 15.01 11.83
N THR A 270 -0.88 14.43 11.79
CA THR A 270 -1.89 14.57 12.86
C THR A 270 -1.99 13.34 13.77
N GLY A 271 -1.64 12.16 13.27
CA GLY A 271 -1.67 10.90 14.02
C GLY A 271 -1.55 9.71 13.10
N ILE A 272 -2.12 8.57 13.50
CA ILE A 272 -2.01 7.32 12.75
C ILE A 272 -3.34 6.56 12.66
N ARG A 273 -3.59 5.97 11.51
CA ARG A 273 -4.53 4.86 11.32
C ARG A 273 -3.73 3.56 11.36
N VAL A 274 -4.33 2.51 11.90
CA VAL A 274 -3.67 1.22 12.15
C VAL A 274 -4.38 0.15 11.34
N ILE A 275 -3.66 -0.56 10.49
CA ILE A 275 -4.20 -1.58 9.60
C ILE A 275 -3.49 -2.90 9.89
N ARG A 276 -4.26 -3.96 10.12
CA ARG A 276 -3.77 -5.29 10.47
C ARG A 276 -4.13 -6.30 9.40
N LEU A 277 -3.18 -7.13 9.02
CA LEU A 277 -3.45 -8.32 8.20
C LEU A 277 -4.34 -9.32 8.97
N LYS A 278 -5.26 -9.97 8.23
CA LYS A 278 -6.13 -11.03 8.74
C LYS A 278 -5.54 -12.41 8.52
#